data_1b21e949d4258d5613b7b09b44a4c7dd
#
_entry.id   1b21e949d4258d5613b7b09b44a4c7dd
#
_cell.length_a   1.000
_cell.length_b   1.000
_cell.length_c   1.000
_cell.angle_alpha   90.00
_cell.angle_beta   90.00
_cell.angle_gamma   90.00
#
_symmetry.space_group_name_H-M   'P 1'
#
loop_
_entity.id
_entity.type
_entity.pdbx_description
1 polymer ?
#
loop_
_entity_poly.entity_id
_entity_poly.type
_entity_poly.pdbx_seq_one_letter_code
_entity_poly.pdbx_strand_id
1 'polypeptide(L)'
;WMDGARGEGAQKVNYEFEKWFETIRELQGDCLIFSTEDTSIRWIGNERGYAGDPLWQKVNPDKLGTEAELDYLQHGDSLGTIFSIGEADVSIRPGWFYHEDQDPKSLEELVEIYFHSVGRGTPLLLNIPPNKDGLFDDKDIKRIYEFSAYRDELYGEDLALGAKVSGPSLSADFDCHHLTDGLETSSWASDADLPIQLEIDLGAPKTFDVLELREDLKLGQRIA
;
A
#
# COMPACT_ATOMS: atom_id res chain seq x y z
N TRP A 1 -0.21 -10.96 -12.66
CA TRP A 1 0.97 -10.19 -12.22
C TRP A 1 2.08 -10.36 -13.26
N MET A 2 2.47 -9.27 -13.93
CA MET A 2 3.40 -9.30 -15.05
C MET A 2 4.68 -8.57 -14.64
N ASP A 3 5.71 -9.35 -14.34
CA ASP A 3 7.04 -8.84 -14.09
C ASP A 3 7.69 -8.46 -15.43
N GLY A 4 8.05 -7.18 -15.57
CA GLY A 4 8.54 -6.60 -16.82
C GLY A 4 10.05 -6.46 -16.91
N ALA A 5 10.83 -7.11 -16.05
CA ALA A 5 12.28 -6.99 -16.07
C ALA A 5 12.88 -7.45 -17.42
N ARG A 6 13.48 -6.51 -18.15
CA ARG A 6 14.28 -6.82 -19.35
C ARG A 6 15.71 -7.09 -18.91
N GLY A 7 16.16 -8.34 -19.02
CA GLY A 7 17.55 -8.70 -18.76
C GLY A 7 18.52 -7.98 -19.72
N GLU A 8 19.76 -7.79 -19.29
CA GLU A 8 20.84 -7.30 -20.16
C GLU A 8 20.93 -8.15 -21.42
N GLY A 9 20.93 -7.52 -22.58
CA GLY A 9 21.00 -8.19 -23.88
C GLY A 9 19.67 -8.78 -24.37
N ALA A 10 18.56 -8.56 -23.67
CA ALA A 10 17.24 -8.86 -24.20
C ALA A 10 17.03 -8.05 -25.47
N GLN A 11 16.96 -8.73 -26.61
CA GLN A 11 16.63 -8.14 -27.90
C GLN A 11 15.30 -7.39 -27.75
N LYS A 12 15.07 -6.40 -28.61
CA LYS A 12 13.78 -5.69 -28.66
C LYS A 12 12.67 -6.70 -28.96
N VAL A 13 12.04 -7.20 -27.91
CA VAL A 13 10.85 -8.03 -28.03
C VAL A 13 9.69 -7.08 -28.21
N ASN A 14 8.92 -7.28 -29.27
CA ASN A 14 7.66 -6.58 -29.47
C ASN A 14 6.57 -7.35 -28.72
N TYR A 15 6.24 -6.90 -27.53
CA TYR A 15 5.15 -7.47 -26.74
C TYR A 15 3.80 -6.98 -27.27
N GLU A 16 2.86 -7.88 -27.46
CA GLU A 16 1.49 -7.57 -27.87
C GLU A 16 0.62 -7.24 -26.63
N PHE A 17 1.03 -6.25 -25.83
CA PHE A 17 0.37 -5.89 -24.56
C PHE A 17 -1.12 -5.59 -24.75
N GLU A 18 -1.47 -4.81 -25.76
CA GLU A 18 -2.86 -4.46 -26.07
C GLU A 18 -3.72 -5.72 -26.19
N LYS A 19 -3.30 -6.69 -27.00
CA LYS A 19 -4.01 -7.93 -27.20
C LYS A 19 -4.08 -8.80 -25.93
N TRP A 20 -3.01 -8.80 -25.13
CA TRP A 20 -3.01 -9.55 -23.88
C TRP A 20 -3.99 -8.95 -22.88
N PHE A 21 -3.97 -7.63 -22.71
CA PHE A 21 -4.90 -6.94 -21.81
C PHE A 21 -6.34 -7.02 -22.28
N GLU A 22 -6.61 -6.89 -23.59
CA GLU A 22 -7.95 -7.12 -24.16
C GLU A 22 -8.46 -8.53 -23.80
N THR A 23 -7.64 -9.56 -24.04
CA THR A 23 -8.01 -10.95 -23.71
C THR A 23 -8.28 -11.14 -22.21
N ILE A 24 -7.42 -10.57 -21.35
CA ILE A 24 -7.62 -10.64 -19.89
C ILE A 24 -8.92 -9.94 -19.50
N ARG A 25 -9.18 -8.73 -20.02
CA ARG A 25 -10.38 -7.96 -19.72
C ARG A 25 -11.65 -8.62 -20.26
N GLU A 26 -11.58 -9.29 -21.39
CA GLU A 26 -12.69 -10.08 -21.93
C GLU A 26 -13.04 -11.28 -21.02
N LEU A 27 -12.04 -11.96 -20.50
CA LEU A 27 -12.24 -13.18 -19.71
C LEU A 27 -12.38 -12.91 -18.20
N GLN A 28 -11.79 -11.83 -17.68
CA GLN A 28 -11.77 -11.44 -16.28
C GLN A 28 -11.85 -9.91 -16.15
N GLY A 29 -12.97 -9.33 -16.53
CA GLY A 29 -13.17 -7.88 -16.67
C GLY A 29 -12.77 -7.03 -15.46
N ASP A 30 -13.00 -7.53 -14.25
CA ASP A 30 -12.78 -6.80 -12.99
C ASP A 30 -11.42 -7.12 -12.33
N CYS A 31 -10.54 -7.93 -12.97
CA CYS A 31 -9.25 -8.25 -12.38
C CYS A 31 -8.31 -7.05 -12.37
N LEU A 32 -7.48 -6.96 -11.34
CA LEU A 32 -6.37 -6.01 -11.27
C LEU A 32 -5.16 -6.60 -12.02
N ILE A 33 -4.43 -5.75 -12.72
CA ILE A 33 -3.23 -6.14 -13.46
C ILE A 33 -2.07 -5.33 -12.92
N PHE A 34 -1.04 -6.02 -12.42
CA PHE A 34 0.27 -5.44 -12.19
C PHE A 34 1.07 -5.51 -13.49
N SER A 35 1.45 -4.35 -14.01
CA SER A 35 2.22 -4.24 -15.25
C SER A 35 2.78 -2.82 -15.40
N THR A 36 3.75 -2.65 -16.27
CA THR A 36 4.23 -1.33 -16.70
C THR A 36 3.29 -0.64 -17.69
N GLU A 37 2.40 -1.38 -18.35
CA GLU A 37 1.55 -0.90 -19.44
C GLU A 37 0.06 -0.84 -19.06
N ASP A 38 -0.39 -1.65 -18.09
CA ASP A 38 -1.72 -1.51 -17.49
C ASP A 38 -1.60 -0.66 -16.23
N THR A 39 -2.59 0.16 -16.00
CA THR A 39 -2.55 1.17 -14.93
C THR A 39 -3.27 0.77 -13.66
N SER A 40 -3.69 -0.48 -13.51
CA SER A 40 -4.41 -0.93 -12.29
C SER A 40 -3.49 -0.89 -11.07
N ILE A 41 -2.30 -1.48 -11.21
CA ILE A 41 -1.29 -1.52 -10.16
C ILE A 41 0.06 -1.18 -10.80
N ARG A 42 0.76 -0.19 -10.25
CA ARG A 42 2.11 0.17 -10.66
C ARG A 42 3.14 -0.36 -9.67
N TRP A 43 4.32 -0.68 -10.15
CA TRP A 43 5.47 -0.88 -9.28
C TRP A 43 5.87 0.43 -8.59
N ILE A 44 6.23 0.36 -7.32
CA ILE A 44 6.60 1.54 -6.51
C ILE A 44 8.01 2.10 -6.83
N GLY A 45 8.73 1.55 -7.80
CA GLY A 45 10.02 2.07 -8.26
C GLY A 45 11.23 1.61 -7.45
N ASN A 46 11.07 0.75 -6.47
CA ASN A 46 12.18 0.16 -5.71
C ASN A 46 11.79 -1.19 -5.11
N GLU A 47 12.79 -2.04 -4.80
CA GLU A 47 12.64 -3.36 -4.20
C GLU A 47 12.97 -3.37 -2.70
N ARG A 48 12.79 -2.24 -2.03
CA ARG A 48 13.08 -2.11 -0.60
C ARG A 48 11.81 -2.21 0.27
N GLY A 49 10.65 -2.25 -0.37
CA GLY A 49 9.35 -2.23 0.31
C GLY A 49 8.96 -0.84 0.82
N TYR A 50 9.47 0.25 0.25
CA TYR A 50 9.25 1.61 0.71
C TYR A 50 8.49 2.42 -0.33
N ALA A 51 7.33 2.92 0.06
CA ALA A 51 6.60 3.94 -0.69
C ALA A 51 7.21 5.33 -0.51
N GLY A 52 6.89 6.26 -1.38
CA GLY A 52 7.27 7.66 -1.27
C GLY A 52 6.62 8.36 -0.08
N ASP A 53 7.13 9.54 0.23
CA ASP A 53 6.59 10.47 1.20
C ASP A 53 6.79 11.89 0.65
N PRO A 54 5.73 12.55 0.18
CA PRO A 54 4.34 12.08 0.09
C PRO A 54 4.10 10.96 -0.94
N LEU A 55 2.99 10.22 -0.79
CA LEU A 55 2.55 9.22 -1.75
C LEU A 55 1.18 9.55 -2.31
N TRP A 56 1.07 9.63 -3.62
CA TRP A 56 -0.20 9.73 -4.35
C TRP A 56 -0.48 8.45 -5.12
N GLN A 57 -1.70 7.94 -5.00
CA GLN A 57 -2.17 6.80 -5.81
C GLN A 57 -2.72 7.27 -7.17
N LYS A 58 -2.68 8.56 -7.42
CA LYS A 58 -3.00 9.17 -8.70
C LYS A 58 -1.75 9.30 -9.55
N VAL A 59 -1.91 9.13 -10.85
CA VAL A 59 -0.82 9.26 -11.83
C VAL A 59 -1.34 9.83 -13.15
N ASN A 60 -0.42 10.33 -13.96
CA ASN A 60 -0.66 10.61 -15.36
C ASN A 60 -0.25 9.37 -16.17
N PRO A 61 -1.15 8.74 -16.95
CA PRO A 61 -0.83 7.53 -17.72
C PRO A 61 0.33 7.73 -18.70
N ASP A 62 0.51 8.93 -19.25
CA ASP A 62 1.59 9.23 -20.20
C ASP A 62 2.99 9.18 -19.56
N LYS A 63 3.06 9.16 -18.22
CA LYS A 63 4.32 9.06 -17.47
C LYS A 63 4.60 7.66 -16.93
N LEU A 64 3.72 6.71 -17.22
CA LEU A 64 3.93 5.29 -16.91
C LEU A 64 4.61 4.58 -18.08
N GLY A 65 4.88 3.29 -17.93
CA GLY A 65 5.54 2.48 -18.93
C GLY A 65 6.96 2.09 -18.54
N THR A 66 7.65 1.43 -19.44
CA THR A 66 8.99 0.87 -19.19
C THR A 66 10.10 1.92 -18.99
N GLU A 67 9.85 3.15 -19.39
CA GLU A 67 10.78 4.29 -19.28
C GLU A 67 10.35 5.28 -18.18
N ALA A 68 9.39 4.89 -17.33
CA ALA A 68 8.92 5.76 -16.25
C ALA A 68 10.06 6.10 -15.26
N GLU A 69 10.08 7.34 -14.80
CA GLU A 69 11.05 7.78 -13.80
C GLU A 69 10.73 7.10 -12.44
N LEU A 70 11.75 6.51 -11.80
CA LEU A 70 11.58 5.79 -10.54
C LEU A 70 11.00 6.66 -9.43
N ASP A 71 11.41 7.93 -9.37
CA ASP A 71 10.87 8.90 -8.41
C ASP A 71 9.38 9.15 -8.64
N TYR A 72 8.95 9.24 -9.90
CA TYR A 72 7.54 9.39 -10.25
C TYR A 72 6.72 8.14 -9.86
N LEU A 73 7.25 6.95 -10.11
CA LEU A 73 6.60 5.70 -9.69
C LEU A 73 6.45 5.64 -8.18
N GLN A 74 7.46 6.11 -7.45
CA GLN A 74 7.50 6.07 -5.99
C GLN A 74 6.51 7.04 -5.33
N HIS A 75 6.34 8.25 -5.87
CA HIS A 75 5.55 9.29 -5.25
C HIS A 75 4.16 9.49 -5.88
N GLY A 76 3.96 9.06 -7.12
CA GLY A 76 2.73 9.38 -7.86
C GLY A 76 2.61 10.87 -8.19
N ASP A 77 1.38 11.36 -8.36
CA ASP A 77 1.13 12.72 -8.82
C ASP A 77 -0.19 13.27 -8.25
N SER A 78 -0.14 14.34 -7.46
CA SER A 78 -1.35 15.00 -6.93
C SER A 78 -2.30 15.50 -8.02
N LEU A 79 -1.77 15.78 -9.21
CA LEU A 79 -2.52 16.20 -10.40
C LEU A 79 -2.81 15.04 -11.35
N GLY A 80 -2.48 13.81 -10.97
CA GLY A 80 -2.75 12.62 -11.76
C GLY A 80 -4.22 12.46 -12.12
N THR A 81 -4.49 11.95 -13.31
CA THR A 81 -5.83 11.84 -13.89
C THR A 81 -6.47 10.47 -13.73
N ILE A 82 -5.67 9.46 -13.40
CA ILE A 82 -6.14 8.10 -13.14
C ILE A 82 -5.66 7.62 -11.77
N PHE A 83 -6.39 6.65 -11.20
CA PHE A 83 -5.97 5.93 -10.00
C PHE A 83 -5.13 4.72 -10.40
N SER A 84 -3.94 4.59 -9.83
CA SER A 84 -3.04 3.45 -9.99
C SER A 84 -2.33 3.21 -8.67
N ILE A 85 -2.73 2.16 -7.95
CA ILE A 85 -2.14 1.87 -6.65
C ILE A 85 -0.68 1.44 -6.83
N GLY A 86 0.22 2.05 -6.05
CA GLY A 86 1.61 1.61 -6.01
C GLY A 86 1.73 0.33 -5.18
N GLU A 87 2.40 -0.70 -5.70
CA GLU A 87 2.74 -1.91 -4.96
C GLU A 87 4.20 -1.84 -4.53
N ALA A 88 4.44 -1.91 -3.21
CA ALA A 88 5.76 -2.00 -2.63
C ALA A 88 6.17 -3.46 -2.52
N ASP A 89 7.29 -3.82 -3.11
CA ASP A 89 7.81 -5.18 -3.10
C ASP A 89 9.16 -5.26 -2.40
N VAL A 90 9.38 -6.36 -1.71
CA VAL A 90 10.64 -6.66 -1.01
C VAL A 90 10.74 -8.15 -0.71
N SER A 91 11.95 -8.67 -0.67
CA SER A 91 12.17 -10.02 -0.17
C SER A 91 12.41 -10.03 1.34
N ILE A 92 11.90 -11.05 2.04
CA ILE A 92 12.22 -11.30 3.45
C ILE A 92 13.71 -11.58 3.66
N ARG A 93 14.43 -12.04 2.63
CA ARG A 93 15.87 -12.32 2.62
C ARG A 93 16.64 -11.26 1.84
N PRO A 94 17.98 -11.25 1.89
CA PRO A 94 18.80 -10.27 1.15
C PRO A 94 18.61 -10.26 -0.36
N GLY A 95 18.14 -11.37 -0.96
CA GLY A 95 17.84 -11.49 -2.39
C GLY A 95 16.49 -12.18 -2.63
N TRP A 96 16.08 -12.24 -3.91
CA TRP A 96 14.80 -12.82 -4.32
C TRP A 96 14.74 -14.34 -4.26
N PHE A 97 15.90 -15.01 -4.21
CA PHE A 97 16.00 -16.45 -4.19
C PHE A 97 16.54 -16.96 -2.86
N TYR A 98 16.24 -18.22 -2.54
CA TYR A 98 16.70 -18.87 -1.33
C TYR A 98 18.21 -19.16 -1.37
N HIS A 99 18.89 -18.78 -0.30
CA HIS A 99 20.27 -19.18 0.00
C HIS A 99 20.35 -19.67 1.45
N GLU A 100 20.98 -20.83 1.65
CA GLU A 100 21.03 -21.51 2.94
C GLU A 100 21.83 -20.74 4.02
N ASP A 101 22.79 -19.94 3.60
CA ASP A 101 23.65 -19.11 4.43
C ASP A 101 23.07 -17.71 4.75
N GLN A 102 21.86 -17.44 4.27
CA GLN A 102 21.15 -16.18 4.53
C GLN A 102 20.07 -16.34 5.60
N ASP A 103 19.88 -15.32 6.41
CA ASP A 103 18.80 -15.23 7.37
C ASP A 103 17.72 -14.24 6.88
N PRO A 104 16.46 -14.39 7.34
CA PRO A 104 15.43 -13.40 7.09
C PRO A 104 15.74 -12.08 7.80
N LYS A 105 15.15 -10.99 7.29
CA LYS A 105 15.15 -9.69 7.94
C LYS A 105 14.70 -9.79 9.39
N SER A 106 15.19 -8.90 10.25
CA SER A 106 14.75 -8.82 11.63
C SER A 106 13.27 -8.41 11.75
N LEU A 107 12.67 -8.57 12.90
CA LEU A 107 11.30 -8.11 13.15
C LEU A 107 11.22 -6.60 12.99
N GLU A 108 12.21 -5.87 13.50
CA GLU A 108 12.29 -4.41 13.42
C GLU A 108 12.33 -3.94 11.97
N GLU A 109 13.13 -4.59 11.11
CA GLU A 109 13.18 -4.28 9.67
C GLU A 109 11.82 -4.52 8.97
N LEU A 110 11.12 -5.61 9.30
CA LEU A 110 9.79 -5.88 8.72
C LEU A 110 8.74 -4.88 9.21
N VAL A 111 8.81 -4.47 10.47
CA VAL A 111 7.94 -3.42 11.04
C VAL A 111 8.21 -2.07 10.37
N GLU A 112 9.46 -1.70 10.17
CA GLU A 112 9.84 -0.49 9.45
C GLU A 112 9.30 -0.51 8.00
N ILE A 113 9.49 -1.61 7.29
CA ILE A 113 8.96 -1.81 5.94
C ILE A 113 7.43 -1.67 5.93
N TYR A 114 6.75 -2.27 6.89
CA TYR A 114 5.30 -2.19 7.02
C TYR A 114 4.79 -0.74 7.13
N PHE A 115 5.40 0.05 8.00
CA PHE A 115 5.01 1.46 8.14
C PHE A 115 5.39 2.32 6.93
N HIS A 116 6.45 1.96 6.21
CA HIS A 116 6.85 2.66 4.99
C HIS A 116 6.13 2.19 3.71
N SER A 117 5.32 1.14 3.79
CA SER A 117 4.47 0.66 2.71
C SER A 117 2.99 0.74 3.07
N VAL A 118 2.49 -0.19 3.87
CA VAL A 118 1.07 -0.24 4.26
C VAL A 118 0.67 1.00 5.08
N GLY A 119 1.55 1.46 5.97
CA GLY A 119 1.35 2.70 6.72
C GLY A 119 1.26 3.96 5.86
N ARG A 120 1.73 3.91 4.61
CA ARG A 120 1.59 4.97 3.60
C ARG A 120 0.50 4.69 2.56
N GLY A 121 -0.35 3.69 2.81
CA GLY A 121 -1.51 3.38 1.95
C GLY A 121 -1.17 2.60 0.69
N THR A 122 -0.07 1.82 0.66
CA THR A 122 0.28 0.95 -0.46
C THR A 122 0.34 -0.52 -0.02
N PRO A 123 -0.10 -1.49 -0.84
CA PRO A 123 0.07 -2.91 -0.52
C PRO A 123 1.56 -3.28 -0.47
N LEU A 124 1.89 -4.21 0.41
CA LEU A 124 3.21 -4.80 0.54
C LEU A 124 3.21 -6.22 -0.06
N LEU A 125 3.98 -6.44 -1.11
CA LEU A 125 4.32 -7.75 -1.62
C LEU A 125 5.61 -8.23 -0.96
N LEU A 126 5.50 -9.13 0.02
CA LEU A 126 6.63 -9.71 0.72
C LEU A 126 6.98 -11.07 0.10
N ASN A 127 8.10 -11.14 -0.62
CA ASN A 127 8.60 -12.39 -1.17
C ASN A 127 9.20 -13.27 -0.07
N ILE A 128 8.78 -14.54 -0.04
CA ILE A 128 9.33 -15.59 0.83
C ILE A 128 9.83 -16.69 -0.10
N PRO A 129 11.15 -16.74 -0.40
CA PRO A 129 11.67 -17.69 -1.36
C PRO A 129 11.61 -19.14 -0.84
N PRO A 130 11.08 -20.11 -1.62
CA PRO A 130 11.07 -21.49 -1.22
C PRO A 130 12.51 -22.08 -1.19
N ASN A 131 12.76 -22.98 -0.26
CA ASN A 131 13.99 -23.72 -0.18
C ASN A 131 14.10 -24.79 -1.29
N LYS A 132 15.17 -25.62 -1.29
CA LYS A 132 15.42 -26.65 -2.30
C LYS A 132 14.35 -27.74 -2.36
N ASP A 133 13.59 -27.92 -1.28
CA ASP A 133 12.50 -28.89 -1.18
C ASP A 133 11.14 -28.30 -1.61
N GLY A 134 11.13 -27.05 -2.03
CA GLY A 134 9.91 -26.31 -2.41
C GLY A 134 9.07 -25.88 -1.21
N LEU A 135 9.64 -25.84 -0.03
CA LEU A 135 8.99 -25.42 1.22
C LEU A 135 9.56 -24.11 1.72
N PHE A 136 8.81 -23.39 2.55
CA PHE A 136 9.38 -22.27 3.29
C PHE A 136 10.37 -22.76 4.34
N ASP A 137 11.44 -22.00 4.54
CA ASP A 137 12.42 -22.28 5.60
C ASP A 137 11.82 -21.98 6.98
N ASP A 138 12.15 -22.79 7.98
CA ASP A 138 11.63 -22.65 9.33
C ASP A 138 11.94 -21.26 9.95
N LYS A 139 13.09 -20.66 9.60
CA LYS A 139 13.44 -19.30 10.05
C LYS A 139 12.51 -18.25 9.47
N ASP A 140 12.12 -18.39 8.19
CA ASP A 140 11.20 -17.48 7.52
C ASP A 140 9.80 -17.62 8.12
N ILE A 141 9.34 -18.86 8.31
CA ILE A 141 8.05 -19.16 8.95
C ILE A 141 8.00 -18.51 10.34
N LYS A 142 9.04 -18.72 11.16
CA LYS A 142 9.11 -18.14 12.48
C LYS A 142 9.02 -16.61 12.44
N ARG A 143 9.78 -15.97 11.52
CA ARG A 143 9.79 -14.52 11.38
C ARG A 143 8.44 -13.97 10.95
N ILE A 144 7.73 -14.64 10.06
CA ILE A 144 6.37 -14.24 9.65
C ILE A 144 5.39 -14.34 10.81
N TYR A 145 5.46 -15.38 11.63
CA TYR A 145 4.62 -15.47 12.82
C TYR A 145 4.93 -14.38 13.86
N GLU A 146 6.21 -14.06 14.08
CA GLU A 146 6.60 -12.94 14.96
C GLU A 146 6.03 -11.61 14.44
N PHE A 147 6.13 -11.36 13.14
CA PHE A 147 5.59 -10.15 12.51
C PHE A 147 4.06 -10.11 12.56
N SER A 148 3.37 -11.23 12.31
CA SER A 148 1.92 -11.32 12.46
C SER A 148 1.47 -11.02 13.88
N ALA A 149 2.12 -11.63 14.87
CA ALA A 149 1.81 -11.40 16.29
C ALA A 149 2.01 -9.93 16.70
N TYR A 150 3.09 -9.29 16.22
CA TYR A 150 3.31 -7.86 16.45
C TYR A 150 2.18 -7.01 15.88
N ARG A 151 1.74 -7.27 14.63
CA ARG A 151 0.61 -6.56 14.02
C ARG A 151 -0.69 -6.78 14.79
N ASP A 152 -0.96 -8.02 15.20
CA ASP A 152 -2.18 -8.37 15.93
C ASP A 152 -2.22 -7.69 17.31
N GLU A 153 -1.06 -7.49 17.96
CA GLU A 153 -0.94 -6.70 19.18
C GLU A 153 -1.17 -5.19 18.91
N LEU A 154 -0.54 -4.66 17.85
CA LEU A 154 -0.62 -3.24 17.49
C LEU A 154 -2.05 -2.79 17.18
N TYR A 155 -2.81 -3.62 16.47
CA TYR A 155 -4.18 -3.34 16.06
C TYR A 155 -5.24 -4.09 16.89
N GLY A 156 -4.83 -4.66 18.02
CA GLY A 156 -5.71 -5.49 18.85
C GLY A 156 -6.85 -4.73 19.52
N GLU A 157 -6.69 -3.43 19.77
CA GLU A 157 -7.70 -2.58 20.37
C GLU A 157 -7.71 -1.21 19.69
N ASP A 158 -8.84 -0.85 19.08
CA ASP A 158 -9.07 0.50 18.60
C ASP A 158 -9.59 1.38 19.75
N LEU A 159 -8.69 2.18 20.31
CA LEU A 159 -8.99 3.07 21.43
C LEU A 159 -9.94 4.21 21.07
N ALA A 160 -10.09 4.51 19.80
CA ALA A 160 -10.98 5.55 19.29
C ALA A 160 -12.38 5.04 18.95
N LEU A 161 -12.59 3.72 18.91
CA LEU A 161 -13.88 3.14 18.54
C LEU A 161 -15.01 3.61 19.49
N GLY A 162 -16.01 4.29 18.92
CA GLY A 162 -17.12 4.87 19.67
C GLY A 162 -16.77 6.10 20.52
N ALA A 163 -15.55 6.62 20.42
CA ALA A 163 -15.15 7.84 21.10
C ALA A 163 -15.97 9.04 20.59
N LYS A 164 -16.19 10.02 21.46
CA LYS A 164 -16.86 11.24 21.08
C LYS A 164 -15.95 12.13 20.27
N VAL A 165 -16.37 12.49 19.06
CA VAL A 165 -15.66 13.43 18.20
C VAL A 165 -16.39 14.76 18.13
N SER A 166 -15.65 15.84 18.10
CA SER A 166 -16.15 17.18 17.85
C SER A 166 -15.29 17.92 16.84
N GLY A 167 -15.95 18.65 15.95
CA GLY A 167 -15.33 19.41 14.88
C GLY A 167 -16.33 19.77 13.79
N PRO A 168 -15.89 20.47 12.74
CA PRO A 168 -16.75 20.83 11.63
C PRO A 168 -17.12 19.58 10.80
N SER A 169 -18.35 19.54 10.33
CA SER A 169 -18.89 18.50 9.45
C SER A 169 -19.60 19.15 8.26
N LEU A 170 -19.49 18.56 7.08
CA LEU A 170 -20.14 19.06 5.88
C LEU A 170 -21.67 18.90 5.94
N SER A 171 -22.12 17.74 6.43
CA SER A 171 -23.55 17.40 6.59
C SER A 171 -23.69 16.23 7.56
N ALA A 172 -24.93 15.82 7.85
CA ALA A 172 -25.20 14.62 8.65
C ALA A 172 -24.66 13.32 8.02
N ASP A 173 -24.56 13.27 6.69
CA ASP A 173 -24.01 12.11 5.98
C ASP A 173 -22.47 12.04 6.02
N PHE A 174 -21.83 13.14 6.42
CA PHE A 174 -20.38 13.28 6.55
C PHE A 174 -19.98 13.85 7.91
N ASP A 175 -20.68 13.41 8.94
CA ASP A 175 -20.49 13.91 10.31
C ASP A 175 -19.17 13.41 10.92
N CYS A 176 -18.58 14.22 11.81
CA CYS A 176 -17.30 13.89 12.44
C CYS A 176 -17.36 12.63 13.32
N HIS A 177 -18.53 12.21 13.80
CA HIS A 177 -18.65 10.96 14.54
C HIS A 177 -18.35 9.70 13.70
N HIS A 178 -18.41 9.78 12.35
CA HIS A 178 -18.02 8.70 11.45
C HIS A 178 -16.53 8.35 11.54
N LEU A 179 -15.70 9.22 12.08
CA LEU A 179 -14.28 8.96 12.29
C LEU A 179 -14.01 7.83 13.31
N THR A 180 -14.99 7.52 14.15
CA THR A 180 -14.83 6.57 15.27
C THR A 180 -15.95 5.54 15.37
N ASP A 181 -16.85 5.46 14.39
CA ASP A 181 -18.00 4.55 14.40
C ASP A 181 -17.66 3.09 14.02
N GLY A 182 -16.43 2.87 13.51
CA GLY A 182 -15.94 1.55 13.11
C GLY A 182 -16.53 1.02 11.79
N LEU A 183 -17.19 1.88 11.00
CA LEU A 183 -17.82 1.49 9.73
C LEU A 183 -17.00 1.94 8.53
N GLU A 184 -16.59 1.01 7.69
CA GLU A 184 -15.89 1.32 6.42
C GLU A 184 -16.78 1.99 5.36
N THR A 185 -18.08 2.06 5.61
CA THR A 185 -19.07 2.63 4.68
C THR A 185 -19.45 4.06 5.00
N SER A 186 -19.07 4.56 6.16
CA SER A 186 -19.23 5.95 6.59
C SER A 186 -17.94 6.74 6.39
N SER A 187 -18.05 8.03 6.20
CA SER A 187 -16.88 8.90 6.09
C SER A 187 -17.19 10.29 6.64
N TRP A 188 -16.16 10.99 7.06
CA TRP A 188 -16.23 12.39 7.45
C TRP A 188 -15.72 13.27 6.32
N ALA A 189 -16.36 14.42 6.15
CA ALA A 189 -15.88 15.51 5.30
C ALA A 189 -16.24 16.87 5.91
N SER A 190 -15.49 17.89 5.52
CA SER A 190 -15.76 19.27 5.91
C SER A 190 -15.42 20.23 4.76
N ASP A 191 -16.15 21.34 4.69
CA ASP A 191 -15.89 22.49 3.83
C ASP A 191 -15.28 23.67 4.60
N ALA A 192 -14.90 23.47 5.87
CA ALA A 192 -14.28 24.50 6.69
C ALA A 192 -12.88 24.88 6.15
N ASP A 193 -12.49 26.12 6.41
CA ASP A 193 -11.15 26.62 6.07
C ASP A 193 -10.04 25.84 6.80
N LEU A 194 -8.93 25.63 6.12
CA LEU A 194 -7.75 25.00 6.71
C LEU A 194 -6.94 25.98 7.59
N PRO A 195 -6.31 25.51 8.68
CA PRO A 195 -6.31 24.14 9.19
C PRO A 195 -7.62 23.77 9.91
N ILE A 196 -8.05 22.52 9.75
CA ILE A 196 -9.21 21.98 10.46
C ILE A 196 -8.72 21.32 11.75
N GLN A 197 -9.41 21.60 12.87
CA GLN A 197 -9.18 20.97 14.15
C GLN A 197 -10.33 20.01 14.47
N LEU A 198 -9.96 18.78 14.80
CA LEU A 198 -10.84 17.75 15.35
C LEU A 198 -10.38 17.40 16.76
N GLU A 199 -11.34 17.15 17.66
CA GLU A 199 -11.08 16.68 19.00
C GLU A 199 -11.75 15.32 19.20
N ILE A 200 -10.98 14.33 19.64
CA ILE A 200 -11.45 12.97 19.95
C ILE A 200 -11.28 12.75 21.45
N ASP A 201 -12.40 12.59 22.16
CA ASP A 201 -12.42 12.34 23.59
C ASP A 201 -12.42 10.82 23.85
N LEU A 202 -11.30 10.29 24.30
CA LEU A 202 -11.14 8.87 24.65
C LEU A 202 -11.75 8.52 26.02
N GLY A 203 -12.41 9.46 26.70
CA GLY A 203 -13.11 9.27 27.98
C GLY A 203 -12.21 9.15 29.20
N ALA A 204 -10.95 8.79 29.02
CA ALA A 204 -9.93 8.71 30.08
C ALA A 204 -8.52 8.81 29.46
N PRO A 205 -7.48 9.12 30.26
CA PRO A 205 -6.12 9.07 29.78
C PRO A 205 -5.78 7.69 29.22
N LYS A 206 -5.30 7.64 27.99
CA LYS A 206 -4.88 6.44 27.27
C LYS A 206 -3.45 6.62 26.78
N THR A 207 -2.72 5.52 26.65
CA THR A 207 -1.40 5.48 26.02
C THR A 207 -1.54 4.75 24.69
N PHE A 208 -1.04 5.31 23.62
CA PHE A 208 -1.04 4.72 22.29
C PHE A 208 0.23 5.17 21.54
N ASP A 209 0.66 4.37 20.60
CA ASP A 209 1.87 4.61 19.80
C ASP A 209 1.55 4.90 18.33
N VAL A 210 0.34 4.55 17.87
CA VAL A 210 -0.06 4.67 16.47
C VAL A 210 -1.38 5.42 16.37
N LEU A 211 -1.42 6.35 15.43
CA LEU A 211 -2.65 6.96 14.91
C LEU A 211 -2.79 6.57 13.45
N GLU A 212 -3.87 5.87 13.12
CA GLU A 212 -4.21 5.53 11.74
C GLU A 212 -5.34 6.42 11.23
N LEU A 213 -5.11 7.03 10.07
CA LEU A 213 -6.13 7.79 9.32
C LEU A 213 -6.39 7.07 8.00
N ARG A 214 -7.67 6.74 7.76
CA ARG A 214 -8.10 6.11 6.50
C ARG A 214 -8.88 7.12 5.66
N GLU A 215 -8.42 7.32 4.44
CA GLU A 215 -9.07 8.22 3.51
C GLU A 215 -10.11 7.46 2.67
N ASP A 216 -11.29 8.05 2.46
CA ASP A 216 -12.28 7.51 1.52
C ASP A 216 -11.84 7.81 0.08
N LEU A 217 -11.09 6.88 -0.50
CA LEU A 217 -10.52 7.00 -1.84
C LEU A 217 -11.59 7.08 -2.95
N LYS A 218 -12.84 6.67 -2.70
CA LYS A 218 -13.96 6.82 -3.64
C LYS A 218 -14.28 8.29 -3.91
N LEU A 219 -14.02 9.15 -2.92
CA LEU A 219 -14.19 10.59 -3.02
C LEU A 219 -12.94 11.31 -3.53
N GLY A 220 -11.89 10.57 -3.87
CA GLY A 220 -10.60 11.05 -4.35
C GLY A 220 -9.61 11.30 -3.21
N GLN A 221 -8.34 10.99 -3.49
CA GLN A 221 -7.25 11.18 -2.54
C GLN A 221 -6.97 12.67 -2.30
N ARG A 222 -6.79 13.06 -1.03
CA ARG A 222 -6.53 14.44 -0.57
C ARG A 222 -5.36 14.51 0.41
N ILE A 223 -5.01 13.39 1.04
CA ILE A 223 -3.89 13.23 1.97
C ILE A 223 -2.81 12.42 1.25
N ALA A 224 -1.55 12.76 1.45
CA ALA A 224 -0.41 12.05 0.86
C ALA A 224 0.58 11.66 1.94
#